data_83b66fbd313b863e613d1fa6019b1f99
#
_entry.id   83b66fbd313b863e613d1fa6019b1f99
#
_cell.length_a   1.000
_cell.length_b   1.000
_cell.length_c   1.000
_cell.angle_alpha   90.00
_cell.angle_beta   90.00
_cell.angle_gamma   90.00
#
_symmetry.space_group_name_H-M   'P 1'
#
loop_
_entity.id
_entity.type
_entity.pdbx_description
1 polymer ?
#
loop_
_entity_poly.entity_id
_entity_poly.type
_entity_poly.pdbx_seq_one_letter_code
_entity_poly.pdbx_strand_id
1 'polypeptide(L)'
;SERLGNKFPMILKTAVGSRGVGVIWIESLKSLHSVIQLLHREDEFVDVLLQEYIKTDYDVRVIIAAGEILGAIKRPVVGDDFRSNVSQGSEPQSHELTEREAQESLRAAESVQGQVVGVDFIPAKNRDKESPYFIEVNSTPGLMGIEAVLSKSAAKPLIKGQDRSITKEILKMYMNRDNWTLDKSTET
;
A
#
# COMPACT_ATOMS: atom_id res chain seq x y z
N SER A 1 -4.85 21.29 -6.21
CA SER A 1 -4.20 21.11 -7.53
C SER A 1 -2.95 21.98 -7.71
N GLU A 2 -2.92 23.19 -7.17
CA GLU A 2 -1.77 24.10 -7.28
C GLU A 2 -0.48 23.50 -6.70
N ARG A 3 -0.55 22.84 -5.53
CA ARG A 3 0.61 22.13 -4.92
C ARG A 3 1.16 21.01 -5.79
N LEU A 4 0.32 20.42 -6.65
CA LEU A 4 0.71 19.39 -7.62
C LEU A 4 1.08 19.97 -8.99
N GLY A 5 1.23 21.30 -9.08
CA GLY A 5 1.60 22.01 -10.31
C GLY A 5 0.55 21.92 -11.43
N ASN A 6 -0.71 21.62 -11.09
CA ASN A 6 -1.83 21.45 -12.04
C ASN A 6 -1.53 20.45 -13.17
N LYS A 7 -0.68 19.45 -12.91
CA LYS A 7 -0.34 18.41 -13.88
C LYS A 7 -1.42 17.34 -13.88
N PHE A 8 -2.09 17.17 -15.00
CA PHE A 8 -3.06 16.11 -15.24
C PHE A 8 -2.46 14.99 -16.10
N PRO A 9 -2.95 13.75 -15.98
CA PRO A 9 -4.02 13.30 -15.10
C PRO A 9 -3.63 13.24 -13.62
N MET A 10 -4.63 13.27 -12.73
CA MET A 10 -4.49 13.12 -11.29
C MET A 10 -5.42 12.00 -10.81
N ILE A 11 -5.15 11.46 -9.62
CA ILE A 11 -6.01 10.50 -8.95
C ILE A 11 -6.70 11.19 -7.77
N LEU A 12 -8.04 11.18 -7.77
CA LEU A 12 -8.84 11.60 -6.64
C LEU A 12 -9.27 10.36 -5.86
N LYS A 13 -9.09 10.39 -4.55
CA LYS A 13 -9.52 9.32 -3.62
C LYS A 13 -10.45 9.91 -2.57
N THR A 14 -11.55 9.22 -2.28
CA THR A 14 -12.35 9.53 -1.09
C THR A 14 -11.72 8.90 0.15
N ALA A 15 -11.82 9.57 1.30
CA ALA A 15 -11.25 9.06 2.55
C ALA A 15 -11.93 7.75 3.00
N VAL A 16 -13.19 7.55 2.59
CA VAL A 16 -13.96 6.33 2.86
C VAL A 16 -14.04 5.51 1.58
N GLY A 17 -13.42 4.35 1.60
CA GLY A 17 -13.44 3.42 0.45
C GLY A 17 -12.47 2.26 0.65
N SER A 18 -12.73 1.16 -0.02
CA SER A 18 -11.83 0.00 -0.01
C SER A 18 -11.81 -0.66 -1.39
N ARG A 19 -10.74 -1.40 -1.68
CA ARG A 19 -10.61 -2.20 -2.91
C ARG A 19 -10.73 -1.38 -4.20
N GLY A 20 -10.30 -0.11 -4.20
CA GLY A 20 -10.34 0.78 -5.37
C GLY A 20 -11.71 1.46 -5.60
N VAL A 21 -12.71 1.24 -4.74
CA VAL A 21 -13.95 2.03 -4.73
C VAL A 21 -13.61 3.42 -4.18
N GLY A 22 -14.09 4.48 -4.86
CA GLY A 22 -13.77 5.86 -4.49
C GLY A 22 -12.42 6.38 -5.07
N VAL A 23 -11.79 5.63 -5.98
CA VAL A 23 -10.59 6.07 -6.71
C VAL A 23 -10.99 6.50 -8.12
N ILE A 24 -10.83 7.77 -8.44
CA ILE A 24 -11.35 8.41 -9.66
C ILE A 24 -10.19 9.01 -10.45
N TRP A 25 -10.17 8.74 -11.75
CA TRP A 25 -9.27 9.36 -12.71
C TRP A 25 -9.73 10.75 -13.08
N ILE A 26 -8.87 11.73 -12.94
CA ILE A 26 -9.16 13.16 -13.20
C ILE A 26 -8.26 13.67 -14.32
N GLU A 27 -8.84 14.00 -15.45
CA GLU A 27 -8.11 14.41 -16.65
C GLU A 27 -7.90 15.93 -16.76
N SER A 28 -8.69 16.71 -16.03
CA SER A 28 -8.66 18.17 -16.15
C SER A 28 -9.21 18.85 -14.90
N LEU A 29 -8.94 20.15 -14.78
CA LEU A 29 -9.54 20.96 -13.72
C LEU A 29 -11.08 21.02 -13.82
N LYS A 30 -11.63 20.96 -15.03
CA LYS A 30 -13.10 20.95 -15.23
C LYS A 30 -13.71 19.65 -14.69
N SER A 31 -13.10 18.49 -15.00
CA SER A 31 -13.57 17.20 -14.48
C SER A 31 -13.41 17.12 -12.95
N LEU A 32 -12.32 17.68 -12.40
CA LEU A 32 -12.13 17.78 -10.95
C LEU A 32 -13.26 18.55 -10.28
N HIS A 33 -13.61 19.75 -10.80
CA HIS A 33 -14.69 20.55 -10.24
C HIS A 33 -16.03 19.80 -10.29
N SER A 34 -16.35 19.16 -11.41
CA SER A 34 -17.60 18.41 -11.56
C SER A 34 -17.70 17.24 -10.57
N VAL A 35 -16.61 16.51 -10.38
CA VAL A 35 -16.56 15.38 -9.43
C VAL A 35 -16.70 15.88 -7.99
N ILE A 36 -15.99 16.96 -7.61
CA ILE A 36 -16.10 17.53 -6.25
C ILE A 36 -17.52 18.04 -5.99
N GLN A 37 -18.15 18.72 -6.95
CA GLN A 37 -19.55 19.18 -6.79
C GLN A 37 -20.51 18.00 -6.60
N LEU A 38 -20.31 16.91 -7.33
CA LEU A 38 -21.13 15.71 -7.18
C LEU A 38 -20.95 15.07 -5.79
N LEU A 39 -19.71 14.92 -5.34
CA LEU A 39 -19.40 14.33 -4.03
C LEU A 39 -19.99 15.17 -2.89
N HIS A 40 -19.85 16.50 -2.93
CA HIS A 40 -20.40 17.39 -1.91
C HIS A 40 -21.93 17.45 -1.93
N ARG A 41 -22.57 17.15 -3.05
CA ARG A 41 -24.03 17.02 -3.09
C ARG A 41 -24.55 15.81 -2.31
N GLU A 42 -23.81 14.72 -2.37
CA GLU A 42 -24.16 13.46 -1.69
C GLU A 42 -23.73 13.51 -0.19
N ASP A 43 -22.59 14.13 0.11
CA ASP A 43 -22.06 14.32 1.46
C ASP A 43 -21.27 15.63 1.53
N GLU A 44 -21.79 16.63 2.28
CA GLU A 44 -21.17 17.93 2.42
C GLU A 44 -19.77 17.87 3.08
N PHE A 45 -19.51 16.84 3.88
CA PHE A 45 -18.27 16.67 4.63
C PHE A 45 -17.33 15.61 4.07
N VAL A 46 -17.51 15.22 2.80
CA VAL A 46 -16.64 14.21 2.19
C VAL A 46 -15.19 14.73 2.08
N ASP A 47 -14.29 14.02 2.75
CA ASP A 47 -12.86 14.24 2.60
C ASP A 47 -12.33 13.59 1.34
N VAL A 48 -11.56 14.36 0.56
CA VAL A 48 -10.92 13.88 -0.66
C VAL A 48 -9.43 14.14 -0.64
N LEU A 49 -8.67 13.17 -1.14
CA LEU A 49 -7.25 13.27 -1.40
C LEU A 49 -7.02 13.36 -2.91
N LEU A 50 -6.28 14.37 -3.34
CA LEU A 50 -5.83 14.50 -4.73
C LEU A 50 -4.35 14.13 -4.81
N GLN A 51 -4.03 13.15 -5.63
CA GLN A 51 -2.70 12.57 -5.78
C GLN A 51 -2.22 12.69 -7.23
N GLU A 52 -0.92 12.93 -7.43
CA GLU A 52 -0.28 12.85 -8.74
C GLU A 52 -0.42 11.43 -9.30
N TYR A 53 -0.75 11.33 -10.60
CA TYR A 53 -0.70 10.05 -11.29
C TYR A 53 0.73 9.76 -11.73
N ILE A 54 1.24 8.61 -11.32
CA ILE A 54 2.54 8.10 -11.73
C ILE A 54 2.31 6.87 -12.61
N LYS A 55 2.68 6.97 -13.89
CA LYS A 55 2.57 5.83 -14.81
C LYS A 55 3.52 4.72 -14.40
N THR A 56 2.96 3.52 -14.22
CA THR A 56 3.71 2.33 -13.84
C THR A 56 3.07 1.09 -14.45
N ASP A 57 3.86 0.03 -14.62
CA ASP A 57 3.37 -1.28 -15.05
C ASP A 57 2.96 -2.16 -13.86
N TYR A 58 3.36 -1.79 -12.64
CA TYR A 58 3.02 -2.50 -11.41
C TYR A 58 3.22 -1.60 -10.19
N ASP A 59 2.54 -1.95 -9.12
CA ASP A 59 2.87 -1.46 -7.78
C ASP A 59 3.38 -2.60 -6.89
N VAL A 60 3.88 -2.23 -5.73
CA VAL A 60 4.41 -3.17 -4.72
C VAL A 60 3.61 -3.04 -3.45
N ARG A 61 3.20 -4.17 -2.88
CA ARG A 61 2.66 -4.26 -1.52
C ARG A 61 3.65 -4.98 -0.62
N VAL A 62 4.03 -4.33 0.46
CA VAL A 62 4.86 -4.90 1.53
C VAL A 62 3.99 -5.15 2.75
N ILE A 63 4.06 -6.35 3.31
CA ILE A 63 3.41 -6.66 4.59
C ILE A 63 4.43 -6.55 5.70
N ILE A 64 4.11 -5.71 6.68
CA ILE A 64 4.95 -5.45 7.86
C ILE A 64 4.13 -5.78 9.10
N ALA A 65 4.73 -6.51 10.05
CA ALA A 65 4.14 -6.78 11.34
C ALA A 65 5.20 -6.65 12.44
N ALA A 66 4.85 -5.99 13.54
CA ALA A 66 5.73 -5.76 14.69
C ALA A 66 7.11 -5.18 14.31
N GLY A 67 7.14 -4.30 13.29
CA GLY A 67 8.37 -3.68 12.79
C GLY A 67 9.21 -4.57 11.85
N GLU A 68 8.73 -5.75 11.48
CA GLU A 68 9.44 -6.68 10.60
C GLU A 68 8.72 -6.85 9.26
N ILE A 69 9.47 -6.89 8.16
CA ILE A 69 8.94 -7.15 6.82
C ILE A 69 8.70 -8.66 6.68
N LEU A 70 7.44 -9.05 6.52
CA LEU A 70 7.05 -10.45 6.34
C LEU A 70 7.08 -10.91 4.88
N GLY A 71 6.93 -9.98 3.95
CA GLY A 71 6.98 -10.28 2.53
C GLY A 71 6.60 -9.10 1.66
N ALA A 72 6.91 -9.21 0.37
CA ALA A 72 6.54 -8.23 -0.63
C ALA A 72 6.08 -8.91 -1.93
N ILE A 73 5.08 -8.31 -2.56
CA ILE A 73 4.57 -8.73 -3.86
C ILE A 73 4.45 -7.54 -4.80
N LYS A 74 4.74 -7.75 -6.07
CA LYS A 74 4.35 -6.83 -7.13
C LYS A 74 2.99 -7.23 -7.69
N ARG A 75 2.17 -6.23 -7.96
CA ARG A 75 0.83 -6.39 -8.52
C ARG A 75 0.80 -5.69 -9.88
N PRO A 76 0.82 -6.45 -10.98
CA PRO A 76 0.77 -5.87 -12.32
C PRO A 76 -0.52 -5.08 -12.56
N VAL A 77 -0.40 -3.98 -13.30
CA VAL A 77 -1.55 -3.28 -13.88
C VAL A 77 -2.08 -4.12 -15.04
N VAL A 78 -3.38 -4.37 -15.08
CA VAL A 78 -4.00 -5.23 -16.11
C VAL A 78 -4.94 -4.41 -16.97
N GLY A 79 -4.75 -4.47 -18.28
CA GLY A 79 -5.57 -3.75 -19.26
C GLY A 79 -5.40 -2.25 -19.19
N ASP A 80 -6.49 -1.53 -19.45
CA ASP A 80 -6.53 -0.06 -19.43
C ASP A 80 -6.86 0.54 -18.05
N ASP A 81 -7.01 -0.31 -17.02
CA ASP A 81 -7.26 0.17 -15.67
C ASP A 81 -5.94 0.64 -15.03
N PHE A 82 -5.92 1.87 -14.55
CA PHE A 82 -4.76 2.45 -13.86
C PHE A 82 -4.55 1.86 -12.44
N ARG A 83 -5.46 1.02 -11.97
CA ARG A 83 -5.43 0.38 -10.64
C ARG A 83 -4.83 -1.02 -10.73
N SER A 84 -3.89 -1.33 -9.84
CA SER A 84 -3.18 -2.62 -9.77
C SER A 84 -3.78 -3.60 -8.74
N ASN A 85 -5.08 -3.52 -8.49
CA ASN A 85 -5.73 -4.36 -7.48
C ASN A 85 -5.83 -5.84 -7.87
N VAL A 86 -5.36 -6.74 -7.01
CA VAL A 86 -5.51 -8.21 -7.16
C VAL A 86 -6.98 -8.61 -7.32
N SER A 87 -7.92 -7.88 -6.70
CA SER A 87 -9.36 -8.11 -6.85
C SER A 87 -9.88 -7.87 -8.27
N GLN A 88 -9.08 -7.26 -9.15
CA GLN A 88 -9.43 -6.99 -10.56
C GLN A 88 -8.72 -7.95 -11.53
N GLY A 89 -8.16 -9.07 -11.04
CA GLY A 89 -7.63 -10.13 -11.87
C GLY A 89 -6.12 -10.06 -12.13
N SER A 90 -5.39 -9.14 -11.47
CA SER A 90 -3.93 -9.16 -11.54
C SER A 90 -3.38 -10.40 -10.81
N GLU A 91 -2.45 -11.13 -11.44
CA GLU A 91 -1.71 -12.20 -10.76
C GLU A 91 -0.51 -11.61 -10.03
N PRO A 92 -0.53 -11.58 -8.68
CA PRO A 92 0.60 -11.07 -7.92
C PRO A 92 1.80 -11.99 -8.05
N GLN A 93 2.99 -11.40 -8.03
CA GLN A 93 4.27 -12.09 -8.12
C GLN A 93 5.15 -11.68 -6.95
N SER A 94 6.09 -12.56 -6.56
CA SER A 94 7.08 -12.22 -5.54
C SER A 94 7.88 -10.98 -5.97
N HIS A 95 8.16 -10.10 -5.01
CA HIS A 95 9.00 -8.92 -5.23
C HIS A 95 10.16 -8.92 -4.25
N GLU A 96 11.37 -8.78 -4.78
CA GLU A 96 12.56 -8.60 -3.97
C GLU A 96 12.79 -7.10 -3.75
N LEU A 97 12.72 -6.70 -2.48
CA LEU A 97 12.92 -5.30 -2.09
C LEU A 97 14.40 -4.94 -2.16
N THR A 98 14.70 -3.74 -2.64
CA THR A 98 16.00 -3.14 -2.41
C THR A 98 16.11 -2.72 -0.93
N GLU A 99 17.34 -2.47 -0.47
CA GLU A 99 17.56 -1.99 0.90
C GLU A 99 16.81 -0.69 1.17
N ARG A 100 16.79 0.22 0.18
CA ARG A 100 16.06 1.49 0.26
C ARG A 100 14.56 1.26 0.35
N GLU A 101 13.97 0.45 -0.51
CA GLU A 101 12.53 0.15 -0.47
C GLU A 101 12.13 -0.47 0.88
N ALA A 102 12.95 -1.36 1.42
CA ALA A 102 12.72 -1.97 2.73
C ALA A 102 12.75 -0.92 3.85
N GLN A 103 13.81 -0.10 3.93
CA GLN A 103 13.94 0.94 4.94
C GLN A 103 12.82 1.98 4.88
N GLU A 104 12.49 2.45 3.69
CA GLU A 104 11.43 3.45 3.49
C GLU A 104 10.03 2.87 3.82
N SER A 105 9.79 1.58 3.53
CA SER A 105 8.54 0.91 3.91
C SER A 105 8.41 0.76 5.43
N LEU A 106 9.49 0.44 6.13
CA LEU A 106 9.50 0.41 7.60
C LEU A 106 9.21 1.79 8.20
N ARG A 107 9.82 2.85 7.68
CA ARG A 107 9.52 4.23 8.10
C ARG A 107 8.06 4.62 7.86
N ALA A 108 7.49 4.21 6.71
CA ALA A 108 6.09 4.47 6.42
C ALA A 108 5.17 3.76 7.42
N ALA A 109 5.46 2.50 7.77
CA ALA A 109 4.73 1.75 8.78
C ALA A 109 4.84 2.39 10.18
N GLU A 110 6.04 2.82 10.57
CA GLU A 110 6.30 3.49 11.84
C GLU A 110 5.53 4.80 11.96
N SER A 111 5.44 5.59 10.88
CA SER A 111 4.76 6.89 10.87
C SER A 111 3.28 6.82 11.22
N VAL A 112 2.63 5.66 10.99
CA VAL A 112 1.23 5.40 11.33
C VAL A 112 1.07 4.56 12.59
N GLN A 113 2.18 4.20 13.27
CA GLN A 113 2.20 3.36 14.47
C GLN A 113 1.45 2.03 14.29
N GLY A 114 1.45 1.51 13.06
CA GLY A 114 0.70 0.31 12.70
C GLY A 114 1.42 -0.97 13.11
N GLN A 115 0.76 -1.83 13.87
CA GLN A 115 1.33 -3.11 14.31
C GLN A 115 1.34 -4.15 13.19
N VAL A 116 0.30 -4.16 12.36
CA VAL A 116 0.23 -4.95 11.12
C VAL A 116 -0.26 -4.03 10.02
N VAL A 117 0.57 -3.81 9.02
CA VAL A 117 0.25 -2.89 7.93
C VAL A 117 0.64 -3.45 6.57
N GLY A 118 -0.10 -3.02 5.55
CA GLY A 118 0.31 -3.14 4.15
C GLY A 118 0.77 -1.79 3.65
N VAL A 119 2.01 -1.70 3.20
CA VAL A 119 2.56 -0.49 2.59
C VAL A 119 2.57 -0.68 1.08
N ASP A 120 1.85 0.20 0.38
CA ASP A 120 1.75 0.17 -1.08
C ASP A 120 2.54 1.31 -1.69
N PHE A 121 3.39 0.99 -2.68
CA PHE A 121 4.20 1.99 -3.38
C PHE A 121 4.44 1.64 -4.85
N ILE A 122 4.72 2.66 -5.65
CA ILE A 122 5.26 2.54 -7.00
C ILE A 122 6.77 2.63 -6.91
N PRO A 123 7.54 1.65 -7.43
CA PRO A 123 9.00 1.72 -7.42
C PRO A 123 9.51 2.90 -8.24
N ALA A 124 10.57 3.55 -7.77
CA ALA A 124 11.28 4.55 -8.55
C ALA A 124 12.00 3.90 -9.75
N LYS A 125 12.34 4.71 -10.76
CA LYS A 125 13.11 4.23 -11.92
C LYS A 125 14.47 3.68 -11.51
N ASN A 126 15.14 4.34 -10.59
CA ASN A 126 16.38 3.87 -9.98
C ASN A 126 16.11 3.46 -8.54
N ARG A 127 15.70 2.19 -8.36
CA ARG A 127 15.25 1.63 -7.09
C ARG A 127 16.26 1.72 -5.94
N ASP A 128 17.57 1.72 -6.26
CA ASP A 128 18.63 1.78 -5.25
C ASP A 128 18.93 3.22 -4.80
N LYS A 129 18.67 4.21 -5.67
CA LYS A 129 19.08 5.61 -5.42
C LYS A 129 17.93 6.56 -5.13
N GLU A 130 16.72 6.22 -5.58
CA GLU A 130 15.53 7.07 -5.48
C GLU A 130 14.51 6.44 -4.53
N SER A 131 13.82 7.27 -3.76
CA SER A 131 12.73 6.82 -2.90
C SER A 131 11.53 6.36 -3.72
N PRO A 132 10.84 5.28 -3.33
CA PRO A 132 9.59 4.88 -3.98
C PRO A 132 8.50 5.94 -3.77
N TYR A 133 7.49 5.89 -4.62
CA TYR A 133 6.31 6.76 -4.50
C TYR A 133 5.23 6.04 -3.71
N PHE A 134 5.02 6.44 -2.45
CA PHE A 134 4.03 5.80 -1.60
C PHE A 134 2.61 6.11 -2.05
N ILE A 135 1.77 5.09 -2.09
CA ILE A 135 0.36 5.16 -2.45
C ILE A 135 -0.51 5.23 -1.21
N GLU A 136 -0.31 4.26 -0.29
CA GLU A 136 -1.06 4.16 0.96
C GLU A 136 -0.35 3.28 1.99
N VAL A 137 -0.73 3.46 3.26
CA VAL A 137 -0.43 2.52 4.34
C VAL A 137 -1.76 2.04 4.91
N ASN A 138 -2.02 0.75 4.80
CA ASN A 138 -3.28 0.13 5.16
C ASN A 138 -3.14 -0.68 6.46
N SER A 139 -3.91 -0.34 7.49
CA SER A 139 -3.90 -1.02 8.80
C SER A 139 -4.62 -2.38 8.81
N THR A 140 -5.38 -2.70 7.75
CA THR A 140 -6.07 -3.99 7.60
C THR A 140 -5.78 -4.59 6.22
N PRO A 141 -4.51 -4.93 5.92
CA PRO A 141 -4.14 -5.37 4.60
C PRO A 141 -4.75 -6.73 4.25
N GLY A 142 -5.24 -6.86 3.02
CA GLY A 142 -5.64 -8.17 2.49
C GLY A 142 -4.41 -9.05 2.28
N LEU A 143 -4.40 -10.23 2.90
CA LEU A 143 -3.25 -11.15 2.90
C LEU A 143 -3.31 -12.22 1.80
N MET A 144 -4.48 -12.44 1.17
CA MET A 144 -4.67 -13.54 0.21
C MET A 144 -3.67 -13.53 -0.96
N GLY A 145 -3.38 -12.35 -1.51
CA GLY A 145 -2.44 -12.23 -2.64
C GLY A 145 -1.02 -12.64 -2.29
N ILE A 146 -0.51 -12.20 -1.15
CA ILE A 146 0.84 -12.54 -0.70
C ILE A 146 0.94 -14.00 -0.23
N GLU A 147 -0.09 -14.51 0.46
CA GLU A 147 -0.18 -15.94 0.83
C GLU A 147 -0.14 -16.85 -0.40
N ALA A 148 -0.89 -16.50 -1.45
CA ALA A 148 -0.89 -17.27 -2.70
C ALA A 148 0.48 -17.31 -3.38
N VAL A 149 1.23 -16.21 -3.33
CA VAL A 149 2.58 -16.11 -3.90
C VAL A 149 3.58 -16.90 -3.08
N LEU A 150 3.58 -16.73 -1.76
CA LEU A 150 4.53 -17.39 -0.87
C LEU A 150 4.33 -18.91 -0.81
N SER A 151 3.08 -19.39 -0.89
CA SER A 151 2.77 -20.81 -0.92
C SER A 151 3.26 -21.50 -2.19
N LYS A 152 3.29 -20.79 -3.33
CA LYS A 152 3.75 -21.29 -4.63
C LYS A 152 5.25 -21.12 -4.84
N SER A 153 5.88 -20.20 -4.13
CA SER A 153 7.27 -19.85 -4.35
C SER A 153 8.21 -20.89 -3.77
N ALA A 154 9.19 -21.35 -4.57
CA ALA A 154 10.37 -22.05 -4.09
C ALA A 154 11.38 -21.09 -3.42
N ALA A 155 11.11 -19.79 -3.41
CA ALA A 155 11.97 -18.79 -2.80
C ALA A 155 12.10 -19.04 -1.29
N LYS A 156 13.30 -18.81 -0.76
CA LYS A 156 13.53 -18.85 0.69
C LYS A 156 12.70 -17.76 1.37
N PRO A 157 12.17 -18.01 2.57
CA PRO A 157 11.57 -16.95 3.38
C PRO A 157 12.54 -15.76 3.50
N LEU A 158 12.03 -14.53 3.48
CA LEU A 158 12.86 -13.32 3.64
C LEU A 158 13.60 -13.32 4.99
N ILE A 159 13.00 -13.95 6.01
CA ILE A 159 13.59 -14.11 7.34
C ILE A 159 13.89 -15.60 7.57
N LYS A 160 15.09 -15.91 7.97
CA LYS A 160 15.53 -17.28 8.28
C LYS A 160 14.70 -17.87 9.41
N GLY A 161 14.05 -19.01 9.16
CA GLY A 161 13.17 -19.68 10.14
C GLY A 161 11.71 -19.27 10.09
N GLN A 162 11.33 -18.35 9.20
CA GLN A 162 9.96 -17.90 8.99
C GLN A 162 9.12 -19.01 8.34
N ASP A 163 7.86 -19.15 8.78
CA ASP A 163 6.86 -19.98 8.09
C ASP A 163 6.53 -19.34 6.73
N ARG A 164 6.11 -20.15 5.76
CA ARG A 164 5.66 -19.65 4.45
C ARG A 164 4.30 -18.95 4.50
N SER A 165 3.61 -18.99 5.63
CA SER A 165 2.33 -18.33 5.85
C SER A 165 2.51 -17.05 6.65
N ILE A 166 2.21 -15.91 6.01
CA ILE A 166 2.20 -14.59 6.66
C ILE A 166 1.21 -14.58 7.83
N THR A 167 0.03 -15.19 7.65
CA THR A 167 -0.99 -15.27 8.72
C THR A 167 -0.44 -15.98 9.95
N LYS A 168 0.28 -17.08 9.77
CA LYS A 168 0.89 -17.80 10.90
C LYS A 168 1.99 -16.99 11.59
N GLU A 169 2.80 -16.25 10.82
CA GLU A 169 3.82 -15.36 11.39
C GLU A 169 3.19 -14.24 12.21
N ILE A 170 2.15 -13.58 11.68
CA ILE A 170 1.38 -12.60 12.43
C ILE A 170 0.82 -13.20 13.73
N LEU A 171 0.22 -14.38 13.67
CA LEU A 171 -0.29 -15.04 14.87
C LEU A 171 0.81 -15.38 15.89
N LYS A 172 1.98 -15.85 15.44
CA LYS A 172 3.13 -16.09 16.35
C LYS A 172 3.58 -14.79 17.02
N MET A 173 3.64 -13.69 16.26
CA MET A 173 3.96 -12.38 16.81
C MET A 173 2.93 -11.93 17.85
N TYR A 174 1.62 -12.11 17.59
CA TYR A 174 0.56 -11.82 18.57
C TYR A 174 0.66 -12.65 19.85
N MET A 175 1.09 -13.89 19.75
CA MET A 175 1.26 -14.75 20.91
C MET A 175 2.52 -14.40 21.71
N ASN A 176 3.52 -13.79 21.09
CA ASN A 176 4.74 -13.34 21.72
C ASN A 176 4.67 -11.82 21.97
N ARG A 177 3.97 -11.44 23.05
CA ARG A 177 3.66 -10.03 23.40
C ARG A 177 4.88 -9.14 23.59
N ASP A 178 6.06 -9.72 23.83
CA ASP A 178 7.31 -8.97 24.02
C ASP A 178 7.77 -8.26 22.74
N ASN A 179 7.26 -8.66 21.57
CA ASN A 179 7.55 -8.05 20.28
C ASN A 179 6.61 -6.87 19.93
N TRP A 180 5.60 -6.58 20.76
CA TRP A 180 4.66 -5.50 20.51
C TRP A 180 5.09 -4.26 21.27
N THR A 181 5.48 -3.22 20.55
CA THR A 181 5.67 -1.88 21.10
C THR A 181 4.33 -1.25 21.41
N LEU A 182 3.60 -1.78 22.40
CA LEU A 182 2.57 -0.99 23.05
C LEU A 182 3.30 0.08 23.85
N ASP A 183 2.94 1.32 23.61
CA ASP A 183 3.43 2.47 24.33
C ASP A 183 3.28 2.22 25.84
N LYS A 184 4.38 2.05 26.54
CA LYS A 184 4.41 1.88 27.98
C LYS A 184 4.10 3.19 28.75
N SER A 185 3.67 4.24 28.03
CA SER A 185 3.39 5.56 28.59
C SER A 185 2.02 5.67 29.29
N THR A 186 1.20 4.60 29.30
CA THR A 186 -0.13 4.62 29.96
C THR A 186 -0.21 3.85 31.27
N GLU A 187 0.92 3.41 31.85
CA GLU A 187 0.97 2.87 33.19
C GLU A 187 1.65 3.89 34.15
N THR A 188 0.97 5.01 34.42
CA THR A 188 1.21 5.86 35.59
C THR A 188 -0.10 6.39 36.12
#